data_9a06c19a3df770ac584b39fe94226c24
#
_entry.id   9a06c19a3df770ac584b39fe94226c24
#
_cell.length_a   1.000
_cell.length_b   1.000
_cell.length_c   1.000
_cell.angle_alpha   90.00
_cell.angle_beta   90.00
_cell.angle_gamma   90.00
#
_symmetry.space_group_name_H-M   'P 1'
#
loop_
_entity.id
_entity.type
_entity.pdbx_description
1 polymer ?
#
loop_
_entity_poly.entity_id
_entity_poly.type
_entity_poly.pdbx_seq_one_letter_code
_entity_poly.pdbx_strand_id
1 'polypeptide(L)'
;MTSKRVVVTGLGALTPLGNSLSEFWEGLVLGKSGAAPISYFDTSEFKTKFACELKNYDPLNYFDRKEARKQDKFCQYAMIASDEAIIDSNINLEKINLDRSGVIWGAGIGGLETFQNEIINFTENKKIPKFNPFFIPKMISDIAPGMISIKYGFRGPNFTTVSACASSSNAIIDALNYIKMDFADIILTGGSEAAVTYAGIGGFNSMHALSTRNDDPKTASRPFDKDRDGFVLGEGSGAIILEELEHAKKRGAKIYAEIAGGGLSADAFHMTAPHPEGNGAEKVMQNCLRNAHLNIKDVDSINMHGTSTNLGDIAEVSAVKNVFGNHAYKININSTKSMTGHLLGAAGAIEAIASIMSIIKKTVPPTINHFNDDEKIDSKLNFTFDKAQKRDVKVAMSNTFGFGGHNACVVFKEFS
;
A
#
# COMPACT_ATOMS: atom_id res chain seq x y z
N MET A 1 28.38 13.81 10.53
CA MET A 1 27.05 13.88 11.17
C MET A 1 26.53 12.46 11.28
N THR A 2 26.15 12.00 12.47
CA THR A 2 25.48 10.72 12.64
C THR A 2 24.13 10.80 11.94
N SER A 3 23.83 9.84 11.05
CA SER A 3 22.53 9.78 10.37
C SER A 3 21.41 9.66 11.41
N LYS A 4 20.38 10.51 11.31
CA LYS A 4 19.20 10.44 12.17
C LYS A 4 18.52 9.08 12.00
N ARG A 5 18.10 8.48 13.12
CA ARG A 5 17.26 7.27 13.13
C ARG A 5 15.80 7.70 13.05
N VAL A 6 14.99 6.92 12.34
CA VAL A 6 13.57 7.22 12.12
C VAL A 6 12.74 6.03 12.57
N VAL A 7 11.71 6.29 13.35
CA VAL A 7 10.87 5.27 13.97
C VAL A 7 9.41 5.46 13.60
N VAL A 8 8.66 4.38 13.68
CA VAL A 8 7.20 4.35 13.47
C VAL A 8 6.53 4.51 14.82
N THR A 9 5.71 5.56 14.97
CA THR A 9 5.04 5.88 16.24
C THR A 9 3.52 5.84 16.17
N GLY A 10 2.92 5.74 14.97
CA GLY A 10 1.48 5.62 14.79
C GLY A 10 1.14 4.90 13.51
N LEU A 11 0.04 4.15 13.51
CA LEU A 11 -0.48 3.35 12.40
C LEU A 11 -1.98 3.52 12.27
N GLY A 12 -2.47 3.55 11.03
CA GLY A 12 -3.90 3.54 10.73
C GLY A 12 -4.18 2.82 9.43
N ALA A 13 -5.29 2.11 9.33
CA ALA A 13 -5.65 1.30 8.17
C ALA A 13 -7.16 1.29 7.90
N LEU A 14 -7.52 1.48 6.64
CA LEU A 14 -8.87 1.33 6.13
C LEU A 14 -8.81 0.41 4.92
N THR A 15 -9.31 -0.83 5.03
CA THR A 15 -9.05 -1.89 4.05
C THR A 15 -10.28 -2.76 3.80
N PRO A 16 -10.30 -3.57 2.73
CA PRO A 16 -11.37 -4.55 2.50
C PRO A 16 -11.53 -5.61 3.60
N LEU A 17 -10.55 -5.72 4.50
CA LEU A 17 -10.56 -6.68 5.62
C LEU A 17 -11.08 -6.08 6.93
N GLY A 18 -11.13 -4.76 7.03
CA GLY A 18 -11.61 -4.03 8.20
C GLY A 18 -11.32 -2.55 8.12
N ASN A 19 -12.07 -1.77 8.91
CA ASN A 19 -12.05 -0.32 8.93
C ASN A 19 -11.16 0.26 10.05
N SER A 20 -10.30 -0.58 10.63
CA SER A 20 -9.29 -0.22 11.62
C SER A 20 -8.05 -1.10 11.49
N LEU A 21 -6.94 -0.64 12.07
CA LEU A 21 -5.68 -1.40 12.16
C LEU A 21 -5.89 -2.77 12.81
N SER A 22 -6.70 -2.85 13.86
CA SER A 22 -6.98 -4.10 14.58
C SER A 22 -7.73 -5.09 13.72
N GLU A 23 -8.80 -4.65 13.06
CA GLU A 23 -9.61 -5.49 12.15
C GLU A 23 -8.80 -5.94 10.93
N PHE A 24 -8.02 -5.04 10.35
CA PHE A 24 -7.10 -5.36 9.25
C PHE A 24 -6.13 -6.48 9.64
N TRP A 25 -5.44 -6.33 10.79
CA TRP A 25 -4.49 -7.33 11.25
C TRP A 25 -5.15 -8.68 11.55
N GLU A 26 -6.30 -8.67 12.23
CA GLU A 26 -7.07 -9.89 12.48
C GLU A 26 -7.49 -10.58 11.18
N GLY A 27 -8.01 -9.81 10.21
CA GLY A 27 -8.37 -10.31 8.88
C GLY A 27 -7.21 -10.97 8.17
N LEU A 28 -6.01 -10.36 8.23
CA LEU A 28 -4.78 -10.92 7.66
C LEU A 28 -4.38 -12.24 8.32
N VAL A 29 -4.34 -12.30 9.65
CA VAL A 29 -3.92 -13.52 10.37
C VAL A 29 -4.90 -14.68 10.17
N LEU A 30 -6.18 -14.38 10.04
CA LEU A 30 -7.24 -15.36 9.78
C LEU A 30 -7.33 -15.81 8.31
N GLY A 31 -6.56 -15.20 7.41
CA GLY A 31 -6.61 -15.51 5.98
C GLY A 31 -7.96 -15.15 5.34
N LYS A 32 -8.60 -14.05 5.75
CA LYS A 32 -9.88 -13.61 5.19
C LYS A 32 -9.70 -13.03 3.80
N SER A 33 -10.51 -13.47 2.81
CA SER A 33 -10.56 -12.82 1.51
C SER A 33 -11.50 -11.60 1.55
N GLY A 34 -11.02 -10.44 1.09
CA GLY A 34 -11.82 -9.23 0.92
C GLY A 34 -12.64 -9.19 -0.37
N ALA A 35 -12.38 -10.13 -1.31
CA ALA A 35 -13.02 -10.15 -2.61
C ALA A 35 -14.50 -10.54 -2.53
N ALA A 36 -15.34 -9.79 -3.24
CA ALA A 36 -16.77 -10.00 -3.35
C ALA A 36 -17.29 -9.41 -4.68
N PRO A 37 -18.49 -9.79 -5.14
CA PRO A 37 -19.11 -9.09 -6.26
C PRO A 37 -19.16 -7.58 -6.03
N ILE A 38 -18.89 -6.81 -7.09
CA ILE A 38 -18.93 -5.33 -7.04
C ILE A 38 -20.36 -4.89 -6.71
N SER A 39 -20.49 -4.02 -5.70
CA SER A 39 -21.76 -3.49 -5.25
C SER A 39 -22.02 -2.04 -5.69
N TYR A 40 -21.01 -1.33 -6.16
CA TYR A 40 -21.09 0.10 -6.46
C TYR A 40 -21.81 0.42 -7.77
N PHE A 41 -21.84 -0.56 -8.70
CA PHE A 41 -22.44 -0.36 -10.03
C PHE A 41 -22.79 -1.71 -10.70
N ASP A 42 -23.62 -1.67 -11.76
CA ASP A 42 -23.94 -2.84 -12.56
C ASP A 42 -22.72 -3.31 -13.36
N THR A 43 -22.34 -4.57 -13.18
CA THR A 43 -21.19 -5.20 -13.81
C THR A 43 -21.57 -6.23 -14.88
N SER A 44 -22.83 -6.30 -15.30
CA SER A 44 -23.33 -7.31 -16.25
C SER A 44 -22.48 -7.40 -17.51
N GLU A 45 -22.06 -6.26 -18.07
CA GLU A 45 -21.26 -6.13 -19.29
C GLU A 45 -19.75 -6.19 -19.06
N PHE A 46 -19.28 -6.26 -17.81
CA PHE A 46 -17.85 -6.28 -17.50
C PHE A 46 -17.29 -7.71 -17.50
N LYS A 47 -16.04 -7.87 -17.94
CA LYS A 47 -15.32 -9.15 -17.87
C LYS A 47 -15.05 -9.55 -16.43
N THR A 48 -14.64 -8.62 -15.59
CA THR A 48 -14.46 -8.81 -14.15
C THR A 48 -15.63 -8.18 -13.40
N LYS A 49 -16.30 -8.96 -12.54
CA LYS A 49 -17.52 -8.58 -11.84
C LYS A 49 -17.35 -8.49 -10.32
N PHE A 50 -16.11 -8.53 -9.84
CA PHE A 50 -15.76 -8.54 -8.43
C PHE A 50 -14.55 -7.66 -8.15
N ALA A 51 -14.44 -7.25 -6.89
CA ALA A 51 -13.33 -6.44 -6.36
C ALA A 51 -13.21 -6.62 -4.85
N CYS A 52 -12.17 -6.07 -4.27
CA CYS A 52 -12.01 -5.92 -2.83
C CYS A 52 -12.46 -4.50 -2.42
N GLU A 53 -13.78 -4.28 -2.34
CA GLU A 53 -14.39 -3.04 -1.85
C GLU A 53 -14.27 -2.93 -0.33
N LEU A 54 -14.28 -1.70 0.20
CA LEU A 54 -14.45 -1.47 1.65
C LEU A 54 -15.80 -2.01 2.12
N LYS A 55 -15.81 -2.65 3.28
CA LYS A 55 -17.02 -3.20 3.87
C LYS A 55 -17.61 -2.23 4.91
N ASN A 56 -18.95 -2.06 4.88
CA ASN A 56 -19.67 -1.20 5.83
C ASN A 56 -19.14 0.25 5.89
N TYR A 57 -18.60 0.73 4.78
CA TYR A 57 -18.14 2.10 4.66
C TYR A 57 -19.33 3.04 4.38
N ASP A 58 -19.57 3.97 5.31
CA ASP A 58 -20.45 5.13 5.11
C ASP A 58 -19.67 6.40 5.50
N PRO A 59 -19.44 7.33 4.57
CA PRO A 59 -18.70 8.55 4.86
C PRO A 59 -19.35 9.39 5.97
N LEU A 60 -20.65 9.25 6.20
CA LEU A 60 -21.35 9.99 7.26
C LEU A 60 -21.03 9.51 8.68
N ASN A 61 -20.38 8.36 8.83
CA ASN A 61 -19.83 7.91 10.11
C ASN A 61 -18.55 8.67 10.50
N TYR A 62 -17.90 9.34 9.53
CA TYR A 62 -16.58 9.98 9.70
C TYR A 62 -16.61 11.49 9.44
N PHE A 63 -17.51 11.95 8.56
CA PHE A 63 -17.59 13.34 8.11
C PHE A 63 -19.03 13.86 8.22
N ASP A 64 -19.18 15.16 8.42
CA ASP A 64 -20.47 15.76 8.15
C ASP A 64 -20.79 15.73 6.63
N ARG A 65 -22.08 15.85 6.29
CA ARG A 65 -22.55 15.74 4.90
C ARG A 65 -21.91 16.79 3.98
N LYS A 66 -21.55 17.97 4.48
CA LYS A 66 -20.95 19.04 3.71
C LYS A 66 -19.49 18.73 3.39
N GLU A 67 -18.74 18.24 4.37
CA GLU A 67 -17.35 17.84 4.19
C GLU A 67 -17.22 16.59 3.29
N ALA A 68 -18.06 15.56 3.47
CA ALA A 68 -18.07 14.37 2.63
C ALA A 68 -18.26 14.71 1.14
N ARG A 69 -19.12 15.69 0.82
CA ARG A 69 -19.38 16.10 -0.58
C ARG A 69 -18.22 16.84 -1.26
N LYS A 70 -17.29 17.40 -0.48
CA LYS A 70 -16.15 18.16 -1.00
C LYS A 70 -14.94 17.26 -1.33
N GLN A 71 -14.99 15.99 -0.96
CA GLN A 71 -13.88 15.05 -1.10
C GLN A 71 -14.29 13.89 -2.00
N ASP A 72 -13.32 13.40 -2.80
CA ASP A 72 -13.42 12.09 -3.45
C ASP A 72 -13.13 10.99 -2.43
N LYS A 73 -13.56 9.76 -2.70
CA LYS A 73 -13.37 8.61 -1.80
C LYS A 73 -11.90 8.40 -1.43
N PHE A 74 -10.95 8.52 -2.38
CA PHE A 74 -9.53 8.32 -2.06
C PHE A 74 -9.03 9.31 -0.99
N CYS A 75 -9.52 10.57 -1.03
CA CYS A 75 -9.21 11.57 -0.03
C CYS A 75 -9.91 11.27 1.31
N GLN A 76 -11.16 10.83 1.28
CA GLN A 76 -11.88 10.40 2.50
C GLN A 76 -11.15 9.24 3.18
N TYR A 77 -10.68 8.25 2.42
CA TYR A 77 -9.92 7.11 2.94
C TYR A 77 -8.59 7.55 3.57
N ALA A 78 -7.89 8.49 2.90
CA ALA A 78 -6.67 9.10 3.45
C ALA A 78 -6.92 9.77 4.81
N MET A 79 -7.99 10.55 4.92
CA MET A 79 -8.35 11.26 6.16
C MET A 79 -8.65 10.29 7.30
N ILE A 80 -9.41 9.20 7.03
CA ILE A 80 -9.79 8.21 8.05
C ILE A 80 -8.57 7.44 8.57
N ALA A 81 -7.74 6.94 7.68
CA ALA A 81 -6.52 6.24 8.09
C ALA A 81 -5.55 7.18 8.84
N SER A 82 -5.47 8.45 8.41
CA SER A 82 -4.66 9.46 9.10
C SER A 82 -5.17 9.77 10.50
N ASP A 83 -6.49 9.83 10.68
CA ASP A 83 -7.11 10.04 12.00
C ASP A 83 -6.72 8.92 12.97
N GLU A 84 -6.83 7.67 12.52
CA GLU A 84 -6.43 6.51 13.34
C GLU A 84 -4.93 6.56 13.67
N ALA A 85 -4.06 6.87 12.71
CA ALA A 85 -2.61 6.95 12.92
C ALA A 85 -2.23 8.08 13.92
N ILE A 86 -2.87 9.23 13.84
CA ILE A 86 -2.65 10.34 14.78
C ILE A 86 -3.11 9.96 16.19
N ILE A 87 -4.30 9.36 16.32
CA ILE A 87 -4.81 8.88 17.62
C ILE A 87 -3.89 7.83 18.20
N ASP A 88 -3.50 6.84 17.41
CA ASP A 88 -2.60 5.75 17.85
C ASP A 88 -1.21 6.25 18.26
N SER A 89 -0.70 7.30 17.60
CA SER A 89 0.60 7.91 17.94
C SER A 89 0.61 8.68 19.27
N ASN A 90 -0.57 9.01 19.80
CA ASN A 90 -0.74 9.86 20.98
C ASN A 90 0.02 11.20 20.89
N ILE A 91 0.11 11.76 19.69
CA ILE A 91 0.75 13.07 19.45
C ILE A 91 -0.14 14.18 20.05
N ASN A 92 0.46 15.03 20.90
CA ASN A 92 -0.17 16.26 21.34
C ASN A 92 0.25 17.41 20.40
N LEU A 93 -0.68 17.86 19.55
CA LEU A 93 -0.44 18.89 18.53
C LEU A 93 0.00 20.25 19.13
N GLU A 94 -0.36 20.54 20.37
CA GLU A 94 0.04 21.79 21.05
C GLU A 94 1.50 21.75 21.56
N LYS A 95 2.10 20.56 21.64
CA LYS A 95 3.44 20.35 22.19
C LYS A 95 4.52 20.03 21.15
N ILE A 96 4.14 19.91 19.89
CA ILE A 96 5.06 19.65 18.77
C ILE A 96 5.28 20.90 17.92
N ASN A 97 6.37 20.92 17.15
CA ASN A 97 6.58 22.00 16.18
C ASN A 97 5.85 21.65 14.87
N LEU A 98 4.73 22.32 14.64
CA LEU A 98 3.90 22.11 13.44
C LEU A 98 4.62 22.53 12.14
N ASP A 99 5.62 23.41 12.19
CA ASP A 99 6.41 23.82 11.03
C ASP A 99 7.46 22.74 10.65
N ARG A 100 7.71 21.78 11.56
CA ARG A 100 8.57 20.62 11.33
C ARG A 100 7.76 19.29 11.28
N SER A 101 6.43 19.41 11.13
CA SER A 101 5.53 18.29 10.95
C SER A 101 4.95 18.35 9.53
N GLY A 102 5.14 17.30 8.73
CA GLY A 102 4.79 17.25 7.32
C GLY A 102 3.82 16.13 6.96
N VAL A 103 3.37 16.14 5.71
CA VAL A 103 2.55 15.07 5.11
C VAL A 103 3.11 14.73 3.73
N ILE A 104 3.55 13.48 3.53
CA ILE A 104 3.99 12.96 2.23
C ILE A 104 3.14 11.73 1.92
N TRP A 105 2.35 11.80 0.85
CA TRP A 105 1.27 10.84 0.60
C TRP A 105 1.38 10.19 -0.78
N GLY A 106 1.03 8.90 -0.91
CA GLY A 106 0.98 8.19 -2.17
C GLY A 106 -0.45 8.07 -2.70
N ALA A 107 -0.65 8.41 -3.96
CA ALA A 107 -1.90 8.12 -4.68
C ALA A 107 -1.54 7.82 -6.14
N GLY A 108 -1.99 6.69 -6.67
CA GLY A 108 -1.64 6.26 -8.02
C GLY A 108 -2.46 6.98 -9.09
N ILE A 109 -3.75 7.18 -8.86
CA ILE A 109 -4.70 7.76 -9.80
C ILE A 109 -5.38 9.01 -9.23
N GLY A 110 -5.75 8.98 -7.96
CA GLY A 110 -6.49 10.07 -7.32
C GLY A 110 -7.99 9.98 -7.56
N GLY A 111 -8.67 11.11 -7.78
CA GLY A 111 -10.13 11.23 -7.84
C GLY A 111 -10.79 10.71 -9.12
N LEU A 112 -10.57 9.45 -9.45
CA LEU A 112 -11.09 8.81 -10.67
C LEU A 112 -12.62 8.79 -10.71
N GLU A 113 -13.28 8.48 -9.59
CA GLU A 113 -14.74 8.46 -9.52
C GLU A 113 -15.32 9.86 -9.78
N THR A 114 -14.72 10.88 -9.18
CA THR A 114 -15.12 12.28 -9.42
C THR A 114 -14.96 12.66 -10.91
N PHE A 115 -13.82 12.35 -11.51
CA PHE A 115 -13.59 12.63 -12.94
C PHE A 115 -14.63 11.92 -13.83
N GLN A 116 -14.80 10.62 -13.61
CA GLN A 116 -15.80 9.82 -14.35
C GLN A 116 -17.20 10.42 -14.27
N ASN A 117 -17.68 10.72 -13.04
CA ASN A 117 -19.04 11.19 -12.82
C ASN A 117 -19.27 12.60 -13.43
N GLU A 118 -18.30 13.50 -13.34
CA GLU A 118 -18.38 14.82 -13.94
C GLU A 118 -18.44 14.77 -15.48
N ILE A 119 -17.69 13.85 -16.12
CA ILE A 119 -17.71 13.65 -17.56
C ILE A 119 -19.03 13.00 -18.02
N ILE A 120 -19.55 12.04 -17.29
CA ILE A 120 -20.87 11.43 -17.56
C ILE A 120 -21.94 12.52 -17.49
N ASN A 121 -22.01 13.28 -16.39
CA ASN A 121 -22.97 14.37 -16.20
C ASN A 121 -22.88 15.42 -17.30
N PHE A 122 -21.67 15.82 -17.71
CA PHE A 122 -21.48 16.75 -18.83
C PHE A 122 -22.02 16.21 -20.14
N THR A 123 -21.80 14.93 -20.41
CA THR A 123 -22.24 14.29 -21.66
C THR A 123 -23.76 14.16 -21.72
N GLU A 124 -24.38 13.71 -20.61
CA GLU A 124 -25.84 13.57 -20.47
C GLU A 124 -26.57 14.91 -20.48
N ASN A 125 -25.96 15.97 -19.94
CA ASN A 125 -26.51 17.31 -19.91
C ASN A 125 -26.22 18.10 -21.21
N LYS A 126 -26.35 17.45 -22.36
CA LYS A 126 -26.20 18.07 -23.70
C LYS A 126 -24.90 18.86 -23.89
N LYS A 127 -23.83 18.46 -23.18
CA LYS A 127 -22.50 19.10 -23.16
C LYS A 127 -22.52 20.56 -22.69
N ILE A 128 -23.47 20.92 -21.81
CA ILE A 128 -23.46 22.21 -21.13
C ILE A 128 -22.36 22.18 -20.07
N PRO A 129 -21.38 23.11 -20.07
CA PRO A 129 -20.22 23.07 -19.16
C PRO A 129 -20.59 23.54 -17.74
N LYS A 130 -21.39 22.74 -17.06
CA LYS A 130 -21.81 22.98 -15.66
C LYS A 130 -21.17 21.91 -14.77
N PHE A 131 -19.94 22.14 -14.36
CA PHE A 131 -19.18 21.26 -13.47
C PHE A 131 -19.35 21.63 -11.99
N ASN A 132 -19.10 20.66 -11.12
CA ASN A 132 -19.04 20.91 -9.68
C ASN A 132 -17.87 21.89 -9.38
N PRO A 133 -18.07 22.94 -8.55
CA PRO A 133 -16.99 23.87 -8.17
C PRO A 133 -15.78 23.18 -7.53
N PHE A 134 -15.99 22.02 -6.92
CA PHE A 134 -14.92 21.22 -6.31
C PHE A 134 -14.35 20.13 -7.24
N PHE A 135 -14.73 20.10 -8.53
CA PHE A 135 -14.31 19.07 -9.47
C PHE A 135 -12.79 18.91 -9.50
N ILE A 136 -12.07 19.98 -9.80
CA ILE A 136 -10.60 19.93 -9.88
C ILE A 136 -9.97 19.61 -8.53
N PRO A 137 -10.28 20.29 -7.42
CA PRO A 137 -9.74 19.93 -6.12
C PRO A 137 -10.01 18.47 -5.70
N LYS A 138 -11.18 17.93 -6.01
CA LYS A 138 -11.51 16.53 -5.69
C LYS A 138 -10.72 15.53 -6.53
N MET A 139 -10.35 15.90 -7.76
CA MET A 139 -9.72 15.00 -8.72
C MET A 139 -8.20 14.86 -8.50
N ILE A 140 -7.52 15.95 -8.18
CA ILE A 140 -6.06 15.97 -8.10
C ILE A 140 -5.53 15.16 -6.91
N SER A 141 -4.46 14.40 -7.15
CA SER A 141 -3.91 13.46 -6.17
C SER A 141 -3.33 14.13 -4.92
N ASP A 142 -2.86 15.38 -5.04
CA ASP A 142 -2.22 16.14 -3.97
C ASP A 142 -3.21 16.73 -2.94
N ILE A 143 -4.51 16.62 -3.20
CA ILE A 143 -5.51 17.12 -2.25
C ILE A 143 -5.52 16.31 -0.94
N ALA A 144 -5.18 15.03 -0.98
CA ALA A 144 -5.16 14.19 0.21
C ALA A 144 -4.17 14.72 1.27
N PRO A 145 -2.84 14.89 0.99
CA PRO A 145 -1.94 15.50 1.96
C PRO A 145 -2.30 16.94 2.30
N GLY A 146 -2.87 17.70 1.35
CA GLY A 146 -3.37 19.05 1.60
C GLY A 146 -4.46 19.09 2.66
N MET A 147 -5.47 18.21 2.54
CA MET A 147 -6.57 18.13 3.53
C MET A 147 -6.10 17.63 4.90
N ILE A 148 -5.20 16.67 4.94
CA ILE A 148 -4.57 16.18 6.17
C ILE A 148 -3.79 17.33 6.85
N SER A 149 -2.98 18.07 6.09
CA SER A 149 -2.22 19.22 6.57
C SER A 149 -3.14 20.31 7.17
N ILE A 150 -4.22 20.64 6.47
CA ILE A 150 -5.22 21.62 6.95
C ILE A 150 -5.83 21.15 8.26
N LYS A 151 -6.21 19.89 8.36
CA LYS A 151 -6.88 19.32 9.56
C LYS A 151 -5.99 19.37 10.80
N TYR A 152 -4.71 19.02 10.67
CA TYR A 152 -3.79 18.91 11.80
C TYR A 152 -2.87 20.12 11.98
N GLY A 153 -2.94 21.11 11.08
CA GLY A 153 -2.09 22.29 11.12
C GLY A 153 -0.63 22.00 10.79
N PHE A 154 -0.30 20.89 10.11
CA PHE A 154 1.06 20.53 9.72
C PHE A 154 1.54 21.46 8.60
N ARG A 155 2.67 22.15 8.80
CA ARG A 155 3.22 23.15 7.88
C ARG A 155 4.62 22.83 7.36
N GLY A 156 5.11 21.62 7.65
CA GLY A 156 6.34 21.09 7.07
C GLY A 156 6.15 20.62 5.61
N PRO A 157 7.03 19.76 5.09
CA PRO A 157 6.92 19.23 3.73
C PRO A 157 5.54 18.64 3.46
N ASN A 158 4.92 19.03 2.32
CA ASN A 158 3.57 18.59 1.95
C ASN A 158 3.50 18.37 0.45
N PHE A 159 3.39 17.10 0.01
CA PHE A 159 3.24 16.74 -1.40
C PHE A 159 2.78 15.27 -1.59
N THR A 160 2.40 14.95 -2.82
CA THR A 160 2.04 13.59 -3.23
C THR A 160 3.10 12.97 -4.13
N THR A 161 3.41 11.70 -3.91
CA THR A 161 4.17 10.86 -4.83
C THR A 161 3.23 10.08 -5.74
N VAL A 162 3.54 10.07 -7.05
CA VAL A 162 2.79 9.33 -8.06
C VAL A 162 3.76 8.43 -8.82
N SER A 163 3.69 7.12 -8.58
CA SER A 163 4.48 6.08 -9.23
C SER A 163 3.68 4.77 -9.35
N ALA A 164 2.41 4.92 -9.79
CA ALA A 164 1.46 3.83 -9.91
C ALA A 164 1.34 3.01 -8.61
N CYS A 165 1.52 1.68 -8.68
CA CYS A 165 1.40 0.81 -7.50
C CYS A 165 2.48 1.09 -6.43
N ALA A 166 3.61 1.70 -6.77
CA ALA A 166 4.70 2.02 -5.85
C ALA A 166 4.52 3.36 -5.11
N SER A 167 3.42 4.11 -5.37
CA SER A 167 3.25 5.47 -4.86
C SER A 167 3.42 5.61 -3.36
N SER A 168 2.74 4.80 -2.55
CA SER A 168 2.84 4.90 -1.09
C SER A 168 4.19 4.40 -0.54
N SER A 169 4.84 3.43 -1.19
CA SER A 169 6.20 3.04 -0.80
C SER A 169 7.19 4.17 -1.08
N ASN A 170 7.04 4.90 -2.20
CA ASN A 170 7.84 6.09 -2.47
C ASN A 170 7.57 7.19 -1.43
N ALA A 171 6.30 7.42 -1.07
CA ALA A 171 5.95 8.38 -0.02
C ALA A 171 6.65 8.07 1.31
N ILE A 172 6.68 6.78 1.71
CA ILE A 172 7.35 6.33 2.92
C ILE A 172 8.87 6.55 2.84
N ILE A 173 9.48 6.26 1.67
CA ILE A 173 10.93 6.46 1.45
C ILE A 173 11.27 7.94 1.46
N ASP A 174 10.47 8.78 0.82
CA ASP A 174 10.68 10.23 0.83
C ASP A 174 10.52 10.79 2.25
N ALA A 175 9.50 10.37 2.99
CA ALA A 175 9.31 10.77 4.38
C ALA A 175 10.53 10.39 5.26
N LEU A 176 11.07 9.17 5.11
CA LEU A 176 12.31 8.74 5.76
C LEU A 176 13.47 9.69 5.42
N ASN A 177 13.64 10.01 4.13
CA ASN A 177 14.74 10.84 3.67
C ASN A 177 14.60 12.29 4.17
N TYR A 178 13.41 12.88 4.16
CA TYR A 178 13.18 14.23 4.66
C TYR A 178 13.48 14.37 6.16
N ILE A 179 13.13 13.35 6.96
CA ILE A 179 13.49 13.33 8.39
C ILE A 179 15.01 13.16 8.56
N LYS A 180 15.64 12.22 7.82
CA LYS A 180 17.09 12.02 7.86
C LYS A 180 17.89 13.28 7.47
N MET A 181 17.37 14.05 6.51
CA MET A 181 17.97 15.31 6.04
C MET A 181 17.62 16.52 6.92
N ASP A 182 16.94 16.33 8.04
CA ASP A 182 16.55 17.37 8.99
C ASP A 182 15.54 18.41 8.47
N PHE A 183 14.72 18.06 7.49
CA PHE A 183 13.62 18.94 7.03
C PHE A 183 12.38 18.83 7.92
N ALA A 184 12.20 17.73 8.63
CA ALA A 184 11.07 17.50 9.51
C ALA A 184 11.47 16.62 10.71
N ASP A 185 10.69 16.71 11.80
CA ASP A 185 10.80 15.83 12.96
C ASP A 185 9.71 14.75 12.91
N ILE A 186 8.56 15.06 12.31
CA ILE A 186 7.41 14.16 12.16
C ILE A 186 6.91 14.25 10.72
N ILE A 187 6.64 13.11 10.09
CA ILE A 187 5.91 13.05 8.81
C ILE A 187 4.82 12.00 8.91
N LEU A 188 3.58 12.44 8.67
CA LEU A 188 2.49 11.52 8.37
C LEU A 188 2.62 11.11 6.92
N THR A 189 2.77 9.81 6.67
CA THR A 189 2.96 9.25 5.34
C THR A 189 2.07 8.02 5.14
N GLY A 190 1.95 7.59 3.90
CA GLY A 190 1.11 6.45 3.55
C GLY A 190 0.57 6.57 2.15
N GLY A 191 -0.64 6.08 1.93
CA GLY A 191 -1.30 6.22 0.64
C GLY A 191 -2.75 5.77 0.66
N SER A 192 -3.50 6.23 -0.33
CA SER A 192 -4.92 5.92 -0.51
C SER A 192 -5.28 5.77 -1.97
N GLU A 193 -6.25 4.89 -2.26
CA GLU A 193 -6.79 4.70 -3.60
C GLU A 193 -8.25 4.26 -3.56
N ALA A 194 -9.07 4.73 -4.52
CA ALA A 194 -10.48 4.41 -4.67
C ALA A 194 -10.82 4.21 -6.15
N ALA A 195 -10.23 3.18 -6.77
CA ALA A 195 -10.31 2.95 -8.20
C ALA A 195 -11.36 1.90 -8.64
N VAL A 196 -12.20 1.40 -7.70
CA VAL A 196 -13.31 0.49 -8.03
C VAL A 196 -14.46 1.29 -8.63
N THR A 197 -14.31 1.62 -9.91
CA THR A 197 -15.23 2.45 -10.72
C THR A 197 -15.42 1.83 -12.10
N TYR A 198 -16.38 2.33 -12.89
CA TYR A 198 -16.53 1.91 -14.31
C TYR A 198 -15.21 2.06 -15.08
N ALA A 199 -14.57 3.23 -14.95
CA ALA A 199 -13.32 3.51 -15.66
C ALA A 199 -12.17 2.64 -15.16
N GLY A 200 -12.05 2.41 -13.84
CA GLY A 200 -11.01 1.59 -13.26
C GLY A 200 -11.13 0.12 -13.67
N ILE A 201 -12.28 -0.50 -13.43
CA ILE A 201 -12.53 -1.91 -13.82
C ILE A 201 -12.45 -2.05 -15.36
N GLY A 202 -13.10 -1.16 -16.13
CA GLY A 202 -13.08 -1.22 -17.58
C GLY A 202 -11.69 -1.04 -18.17
N GLY A 203 -10.92 -0.09 -17.66
CA GLY A 203 -9.55 0.18 -18.09
C GLY A 203 -8.61 -1.00 -17.85
N PHE A 204 -8.61 -1.57 -16.65
CA PHE A 204 -7.78 -2.75 -16.34
C PHE A 204 -8.27 -4.02 -17.06
N ASN A 205 -9.58 -4.18 -17.30
CA ASN A 205 -10.10 -5.26 -18.15
C ASN A 205 -9.59 -5.16 -19.59
N SER A 206 -9.51 -3.94 -20.14
CA SER A 206 -9.01 -3.72 -21.51
C SER A 206 -7.52 -4.10 -21.65
N MET A 207 -6.77 -4.01 -20.56
CA MET A 207 -5.37 -4.43 -20.48
C MET A 207 -5.19 -5.93 -20.17
N HIS A 208 -6.28 -6.68 -19.97
CA HIS A 208 -6.25 -8.07 -19.50
C HIS A 208 -5.44 -8.26 -18.19
N ALA A 209 -5.49 -7.26 -17.31
CA ALA A 209 -4.71 -7.27 -16.08
C ALA A 209 -5.47 -7.84 -14.87
N LEU A 210 -6.82 -7.82 -14.93
CA LEU A 210 -7.68 -8.33 -13.86
C LEU A 210 -8.00 -9.81 -14.06
N SER A 211 -8.11 -10.53 -12.94
CA SER A 211 -8.70 -11.86 -12.91
C SER A 211 -10.16 -11.82 -13.39
N THR A 212 -10.56 -12.85 -14.11
CA THR A 212 -11.94 -13.03 -14.60
C THR A 212 -12.67 -14.19 -13.94
N ARG A 213 -12.20 -14.67 -12.80
CA ARG A 213 -12.75 -15.79 -12.02
C ARG A 213 -14.04 -15.38 -11.29
N ASN A 214 -15.09 -15.04 -12.06
CA ASN A 214 -16.36 -14.52 -11.54
C ASN A 214 -17.20 -15.55 -10.77
N ASP A 215 -16.96 -16.82 -11.00
CA ASP A 215 -17.62 -17.96 -10.32
C ASP A 215 -17.15 -18.13 -8.87
N ASP A 216 -15.91 -17.73 -8.58
CA ASP A 216 -15.37 -17.79 -7.22
C ASP A 216 -14.43 -16.60 -6.91
N PRO A 217 -15.00 -15.41 -6.67
CA PRO A 217 -14.22 -14.20 -6.38
C PRO A 217 -13.23 -14.33 -5.22
N LYS A 218 -13.60 -15.12 -4.19
CA LYS A 218 -12.78 -15.25 -2.97
C LYS A 218 -11.45 -15.94 -3.23
N THR A 219 -11.37 -16.77 -4.26
CA THR A 219 -10.13 -17.48 -4.65
C THR A 219 -9.44 -16.88 -5.87
N ALA A 220 -9.92 -15.73 -6.36
CA ALA A 220 -9.41 -15.12 -7.59
C ALA A 220 -7.99 -14.54 -7.40
N SER A 221 -7.71 -13.84 -6.30
CA SER A 221 -6.36 -13.41 -5.96
C SER A 221 -5.57 -14.58 -5.37
N ARG A 222 -4.67 -15.16 -6.16
CA ARG A 222 -3.89 -16.37 -5.83
C ARG A 222 -2.41 -16.24 -6.22
N PRO A 223 -1.66 -15.34 -5.54
CA PRO A 223 -0.24 -15.15 -5.83
C PRO A 223 0.53 -16.48 -5.77
N PHE A 224 1.42 -16.67 -6.73
CA PHE A 224 2.31 -17.84 -6.88
C PHE A 224 1.61 -19.15 -7.28
N ASP A 225 0.29 -19.21 -7.32
CA ASP A 225 -0.46 -20.36 -7.82
C ASP A 225 -0.33 -20.48 -9.35
N LYS A 226 -0.31 -21.72 -9.86
CA LYS A 226 -0.21 -22.02 -11.30
C LYS A 226 -1.36 -21.41 -12.12
N ASP A 227 -2.55 -21.41 -11.57
CA ASP A 227 -3.79 -21.03 -12.26
C ASP A 227 -4.18 -19.57 -12.00
N ARG A 228 -3.23 -18.72 -11.56
CA ARG A 228 -3.44 -17.27 -11.44
C ARG A 228 -3.65 -16.63 -12.81
N ASP A 229 -4.61 -15.72 -12.92
CA ASP A 229 -5.07 -15.15 -14.18
C ASP A 229 -5.12 -13.60 -14.19
N GLY A 230 -4.59 -12.96 -13.16
CA GLY A 230 -4.57 -11.50 -13.00
C GLY A 230 -4.83 -11.06 -11.58
N PHE A 231 -4.69 -9.77 -11.31
CA PHE A 231 -4.93 -9.25 -9.97
C PHE A 231 -6.43 -8.99 -9.71
N VAL A 232 -6.81 -8.91 -8.44
CA VAL A 232 -8.12 -8.43 -7.98
C VAL A 232 -7.95 -6.98 -7.56
N LEU A 233 -8.72 -6.06 -8.15
CA LEU A 233 -8.67 -4.65 -7.76
C LEU A 233 -9.22 -4.47 -6.35
N GLY A 234 -8.51 -3.67 -5.54
CA GLY A 234 -8.94 -3.28 -4.20
C GLY A 234 -8.88 -1.77 -4.01
N GLU A 235 -9.43 -1.31 -2.91
CA GLU A 235 -9.44 0.09 -2.50
C GLU A 235 -9.15 0.23 -1.01
N GLY A 236 -8.80 1.43 -0.56
CA GLY A 236 -8.54 1.71 0.85
C GLY A 236 -7.35 2.64 1.08
N SER A 237 -6.82 2.60 2.29
CA SER A 237 -5.75 3.49 2.76
C SER A 237 -4.94 2.87 3.87
N GLY A 238 -3.66 3.24 3.93
CA GLY A 238 -2.78 3.02 5.08
C GLY A 238 -2.04 4.30 5.44
N ALA A 239 -1.94 4.59 6.73
CA ALA A 239 -1.25 5.76 7.26
C ALA A 239 -0.21 5.35 8.31
N ILE A 240 0.94 5.99 8.26
CA ILE A 240 2.09 5.73 9.14
C ILE A 240 2.64 7.07 9.64
N ILE A 241 2.85 7.20 10.93
CA ILE A 241 3.61 8.31 11.51
C ILE A 241 5.08 7.90 11.59
N LEU A 242 5.91 8.56 10.80
CA LEU A 242 7.37 8.49 10.91
C LEU A 242 7.87 9.66 11.76
N GLU A 243 8.76 9.36 12.69
CA GLU A 243 9.25 10.32 13.65
C GLU A 243 10.75 10.16 13.88
N GLU A 244 11.46 11.28 14.04
CA GLU A 244 12.86 11.29 14.45
C GLU A 244 12.99 10.65 15.84
N LEU A 245 13.96 9.76 16.03
CA LEU A 245 14.07 8.92 17.22
C LEU A 245 14.15 9.70 18.52
N GLU A 246 15.02 10.74 18.59
CA GLU A 246 15.20 11.50 19.84
C GLU A 246 13.98 12.39 20.12
N HIS A 247 13.29 12.86 19.06
CA HIS A 247 11.99 13.53 19.20
C HIS A 247 10.94 12.58 19.80
N ALA A 248 10.84 11.35 19.26
CA ALA A 248 9.91 10.32 19.76
C ALA A 248 10.18 9.96 21.23
N LYS A 249 11.45 9.73 21.59
CA LYS A 249 11.86 9.45 22.98
C LYS A 249 11.52 10.61 23.93
N LYS A 250 11.80 11.84 23.52
CA LYS A 250 11.55 13.05 24.33
C LYS A 250 10.09 13.20 24.73
N ARG A 251 9.15 12.83 23.83
CA ARG A 251 7.71 12.88 24.12
C ARG A 251 7.16 11.59 24.74
N GLY A 252 7.99 10.56 24.93
CA GLY A 252 7.56 9.26 25.48
C GLY A 252 6.67 8.47 24.49
N ALA A 253 6.94 8.56 23.19
CA ALA A 253 6.18 7.88 22.17
C ALA A 253 6.27 6.36 22.29
N LYS A 254 5.18 5.66 22.01
CA LYS A 254 5.22 4.24 21.67
C LYS A 254 5.95 4.09 20.32
N ILE A 255 6.91 3.18 20.26
CA ILE A 255 7.65 2.87 19.04
C ILE A 255 7.28 1.47 18.58
N TYR A 256 6.80 1.36 17.36
CA TYR A 256 6.43 0.08 16.74
C TYR A 256 7.63 -0.65 16.13
N ALA A 257 8.41 0.09 15.37
CA ALA A 257 9.59 -0.42 14.66
C ALA A 257 10.47 0.77 14.24
N GLU A 258 11.69 0.49 13.80
CA GLU A 258 12.53 1.44 13.10
C GLU A 258 12.41 1.20 11.60
N ILE A 259 12.18 2.26 10.81
CA ILE A 259 12.36 2.18 9.36
C ILE A 259 13.87 2.28 9.07
N ALA A 260 14.47 1.15 8.73
CA ALA A 260 15.92 1.04 8.57
C ALA A 260 16.40 1.66 7.25
N GLY A 261 15.61 1.49 6.19
CA GLY A 261 15.98 2.01 4.88
C GLY A 261 14.91 1.82 3.81
N GLY A 262 15.20 2.37 2.64
CA GLY A 262 14.40 2.22 1.44
C GLY A 262 15.27 2.12 0.19
N GLY A 263 14.75 1.49 -0.85
CA GLY A 263 15.40 1.35 -2.15
C GLY A 263 14.45 1.73 -3.27
N LEU A 264 15.00 2.31 -4.32
CA LEU A 264 14.30 2.64 -5.56
C LEU A 264 15.09 2.10 -6.75
N SER A 265 14.38 1.69 -7.80
CA SER A 265 14.95 1.33 -9.11
C SER A 265 13.90 1.52 -10.21
N ALA A 266 14.32 1.38 -11.45
CA ALA A 266 13.44 1.30 -12.60
C ALA A 266 13.78 0.08 -13.45
N ASP A 267 12.76 -0.56 -14.03
CA ASP A 267 12.94 -1.68 -14.97
C ASP A 267 13.53 -1.21 -16.30
N ALA A 268 13.17 -0.01 -16.73
CA ALA A 268 13.54 0.58 -18.05
C ALA A 268 13.30 -0.42 -19.21
N PHE A 269 12.18 -1.13 -19.17
CA PHE A 269 11.89 -2.24 -20.08
C PHE A 269 10.58 -2.06 -20.86
N HIS A 270 9.45 -2.01 -20.16
CA HIS A 270 8.11 -1.94 -20.77
C HIS A 270 7.15 -1.14 -19.90
N MET A 271 6.11 -0.57 -20.51
CA MET A 271 5.12 0.28 -19.82
C MET A 271 4.36 -0.46 -18.70
N THR A 272 4.06 -1.74 -18.87
CA THR A 272 3.22 -2.52 -17.92
C THR A 272 3.81 -3.87 -17.53
N ALA A 273 4.67 -4.46 -18.36
CA ALA A 273 5.29 -5.75 -18.05
C ALA A 273 6.59 -5.57 -17.25
N PRO A 274 6.84 -6.42 -16.22
CA PRO A 274 8.12 -6.42 -15.53
C PRO A 274 9.24 -6.91 -16.46
N HIS A 275 10.48 -6.58 -16.11
CA HIS A 275 11.63 -7.18 -16.77
C HIS A 275 11.59 -8.71 -16.56
N PRO A 276 11.70 -9.55 -17.61
CA PRO A 276 11.52 -11.00 -17.51
C PRO A 276 12.45 -11.68 -16.49
N GLU A 277 13.67 -11.17 -16.34
CA GLU A 277 14.66 -11.67 -15.39
C GLU A 277 14.53 -11.04 -13.99
N GLY A 278 13.57 -10.13 -13.76
CA GLY A 278 13.37 -9.45 -12.48
C GLY A 278 14.48 -8.47 -12.09
N ASN A 279 15.25 -7.95 -13.06
CA ASN A 279 16.44 -7.13 -12.79
C ASN A 279 16.14 -5.87 -11.96
N GLY A 280 15.01 -5.20 -12.22
CA GLY A 280 14.60 -4.04 -11.43
C GLY A 280 14.23 -4.41 -10.00
N ALA A 281 13.49 -5.53 -9.83
CA ALA A 281 13.12 -6.06 -8.52
C ALA A 281 14.37 -6.51 -7.71
N GLU A 282 15.34 -7.16 -8.36
CA GLU A 282 16.62 -7.49 -7.73
C GLU A 282 17.36 -6.23 -7.27
N LYS A 283 17.47 -5.25 -8.16
CA LYS A 283 18.19 -4.01 -7.89
C LYS A 283 17.58 -3.19 -6.75
N VAL A 284 16.26 -3.13 -6.68
CA VAL A 284 15.59 -2.37 -5.62
C VAL A 284 15.80 -2.98 -4.25
N MET A 285 15.75 -4.32 -4.13
CA MET A 285 16.05 -5.03 -2.87
C MET A 285 17.50 -4.83 -2.45
N GLN A 286 18.46 -4.94 -3.38
CA GLN A 286 19.88 -4.66 -3.12
C GLN A 286 20.10 -3.22 -2.66
N ASN A 287 19.45 -2.24 -3.31
CA ASN A 287 19.52 -0.83 -2.93
C ASN A 287 18.95 -0.60 -1.53
N CYS A 288 17.82 -1.25 -1.22
CA CYS A 288 17.19 -1.17 0.10
C CYS A 288 18.10 -1.69 1.21
N LEU A 289 18.66 -2.89 1.06
CA LEU A 289 19.60 -3.49 2.01
C LEU A 289 20.84 -2.61 2.22
N ARG A 290 21.41 -2.09 1.13
CA ARG A 290 22.57 -1.18 1.19
C ARG A 290 22.23 0.11 1.95
N ASN A 291 21.10 0.73 1.67
CA ASN A 291 20.65 1.95 2.35
C ASN A 291 20.38 1.72 3.84
N ALA A 292 19.88 0.54 4.18
CA ALA A 292 19.60 0.14 5.56
C ALA A 292 20.84 -0.35 6.33
N HIS A 293 21.99 -0.54 5.67
CA HIS A 293 23.19 -1.18 6.23
C HIS A 293 22.90 -2.58 6.80
N LEU A 294 22.03 -3.34 6.11
CA LEU A 294 21.66 -4.72 6.48
C LEU A 294 22.30 -5.73 5.53
N ASN A 295 22.58 -6.92 6.07
CA ASN A 295 23.00 -8.07 5.29
C ASN A 295 21.78 -8.87 4.83
N ILE A 296 21.92 -9.67 3.79
CA ILE A 296 20.86 -10.58 3.31
C ILE A 296 20.39 -11.53 4.41
N LYS A 297 21.27 -11.92 5.34
CA LYS A 297 20.98 -12.86 6.43
C LYS A 297 20.15 -12.26 7.57
N ASP A 298 20.04 -10.95 7.61
CA ASP A 298 19.27 -10.25 8.64
C ASP A 298 17.76 -10.26 8.35
N VAL A 299 17.35 -10.53 7.09
CA VAL A 299 15.95 -10.49 6.67
C VAL A 299 15.22 -11.77 7.04
N ASP A 300 14.15 -11.63 7.82
CA ASP A 300 13.30 -12.75 8.28
C ASP A 300 12.03 -12.92 7.46
N SER A 301 11.48 -11.82 6.92
CA SER A 301 10.23 -11.83 6.18
C SER A 301 10.22 -10.85 5.01
N ILE A 302 9.55 -11.22 3.92
CA ILE A 302 9.31 -10.37 2.75
C ILE A 302 7.82 -10.40 2.40
N ASN A 303 7.16 -9.24 2.49
CA ASN A 303 5.86 -9.03 1.88
C ASN A 303 6.11 -8.65 0.42
N MET A 304 5.81 -9.58 -0.48
CA MET A 304 6.05 -9.42 -1.90
C MET A 304 5.00 -8.56 -2.58
N HIS A 305 5.37 -7.96 -3.70
CA HIS A 305 4.38 -7.32 -4.56
C HIS A 305 3.31 -8.32 -4.99
N GLY A 306 3.69 -9.52 -5.46
CA GLY A 306 2.87 -10.71 -5.59
C GLY A 306 1.43 -10.44 -5.99
N THR A 307 1.19 -9.93 -7.21
CA THR A 307 -0.13 -9.46 -7.66
C THR A 307 -1.03 -10.56 -8.20
N SER A 308 -0.62 -11.81 -8.18
CA SER A 308 -1.37 -12.90 -8.84
C SER A 308 -1.36 -12.78 -10.38
N THR A 309 -0.30 -12.18 -10.93
CA THR A 309 -0.10 -12.11 -12.39
C THR A 309 0.94 -13.10 -12.84
N ASN A 310 0.76 -13.67 -14.06
CA ASN A 310 1.61 -14.73 -14.56
C ASN A 310 3.10 -14.35 -14.63
N LEU A 311 3.41 -13.15 -15.13
CA LEU A 311 4.78 -12.69 -15.31
C LEU A 311 5.36 -12.05 -14.06
N GLY A 312 4.55 -11.27 -13.33
CA GLY A 312 5.00 -10.51 -12.17
C GLY A 312 5.51 -11.40 -11.05
N ASP A 313 4.74 -12.40 -10.70
CA ASP A 313 5.07 -13.30 -9.59
C ASP A 313 6.35 -14.12 -9.88
N ILE A 314 6.52 -14.60 -11.13
CA ILE A 314 7.73 -15.34 -11.55
C ILE A 314 8.97 -14.44 -11.47
N ALA A 315 8.89 -13.24 -12.03
CA ALA A 315 10.02 -12.30 -12.06
C ALA A 315 10.45 -11.91 -10.63
N GLU A 316 9.48 -11.64 -9.75
CA GLU A 316 9.78 -11.28 -8.36
C GLU A 316 10.39 -12.44 -7.56
N VAL A 317 9.87 -13.66 -7.72
CA VAL A 317 10.45 -14.85 -7.07
C VAL A 317 11.88 -15.10 -7.54
N SER A 318 12.15 -14.94 -8.84
CA SER A 318 13.50 -15.03 -9.40
C SER A 318 14.43 -14.00 -8.76
N ALA A 319 13.98 -12.73 -8.66
CA ALA A 319 14.74 -11.66 -8.02
C ALA A 319 15.05 -11.95 -6.54
N VAL A 320 14.08 -12.45 -5.77
CA VAL A 320 14.31 -12.86 -4.37
C VAL A 320 15.39 -13.96 -4.29
N LYS A 321 15.33 -14.97 -5.14
CA LYS A 321 16.36 -16.03 -5.18
C LYS A 321 17.73 -15.48 -5.52
N ASN A 322 17.81 -14.58 -6.49
CA ASN A 322 19.08 -13.96 -6.91
C ASN A 322 19.71 -13.12 -5.79
N VAL A 323 18.90 -12.32 -5.08
CA VAL A 323 19.39 -11.46 -3.99
C VAL A 323 19.80 -12.28 -2.77
N PHE A 324 18.96 -13.21 -2.33
CA PHE A 324 19.13 -13.89 -1.04
C PHE A 324 19.84 -15.24 -1.14
N GLY A 325 19.99 -15.83 -2.34
CA GLY A 325 20.65 -17.11 -2.54
C GLY A 325 20.07 -18.19 -1.63
N ASN A 326 20.93 -18.94 -0.94
CA ASN A 326 20.49 -19.99 0.01
C ASN A 326 19.71 -19.45 1.22
N HIS A 327 19.80 -18.14 1.53
CA HIS A 327 19.03 -17.55 2.62
C HIS A 327 17.55 -17.40 2.26
N ALA A 328 17.18 -17.29 0.98
CA ALA A 328 15.80 -17.25 0.52
C ALA A 328 14.93 -18.38 1.11
N TYR A 329 15.48 -19.57 1.29
CA TYR A 329 14.78 -20.73 1.88
C TYR A 329 14.56 -20.62 3.40
N LYS A 330 15.12 -19.60 4.04
CA LYS A 330 14.95 -19.30 5.48
C LYS A 330 14.03 -18.12 5.76
N ILE A 331 13.63 -17.42 4.72
CA ILE A 331 12.74 -16.25 4.80
C ILE A 331 11.29 -16.71 4.70
N ASN A 332 10.42 -16.14 5.54
CA ASN A 332 8.98 -16.20 5.29
C ASN A 332 8.62 -15.20 4.19
N ILE A 333 8.09 -15.70 3.10
CA ILE A 333 7.59 -14.91 1.99
C ILE A 333 6.06 -14.92 2.05
N ASN A 334 5.40 -13.81 1.79
CA ASN A 334 3.96 -13.77 1.63
C ASN A 334 3.52 -12.66 0.67
N SER A 335 2.28 -12.74 0.18
CA SER A 335 1.59 -11.63 -0.46
C SER A 335 0.22 -11.44 0.18
N THR A 336 0.06 -10.32 0.88
CA THR A 336 -1.22 -9.93 1.50
C THR A 336 -2.29 -9.56 0.46
N LYS A 337 -1.90 -9.33 -0.80
CA LYS A 337 -2.83 -9.11 -1.92
C LYS A 337 -3.73 -10.30 -2.20
N SER A 338 -3.36 -11.50 -1.77
CA SER A 338 -4.26 -12.65 -1.79
C SER A 338 -5.55 -12.41 -1.01
N MET A 339 -5.50 -11.54 0.00
CA MET A 339 -6.60 -11.22 0.92
C MET A 339 -7.22 -9.85 0.65
N THR A 340 -6.39 -8.83 0.50
CA THR A 340 -6.82 -7.43 0.34
C THR A 340 -7.18 -7.06 -1.10
N GLY A 341 -6.76 -7.86 -2.09
CA GLY A 341 -6.63 -7.39 -3.45
C GLY A 341 -5.50 -6.38 -3.60
N HIS A 342 -5.39 -5.79 -4.77
CA HIS A 342 -4.37 -4.81 -5.10
C HIS A 342 -4.92 -3.38 -4.96
N LEU A 343 -4.52 -2.66 -3.91
CA LEU A 343 -4.97 -1.30 -3.63
C LEU A 343 -4.21 -0.22 -4.42
N LEU A 344 -3.55 -0.58 -5.52
CA LEU A 344 -2.80 0.34 -6.39
C LEU A 344 -1.86 1.25 -5.59
N GLY A 345 -2.08 2.58 -5.65
CA GLY A 345 -1.24 3.55 -4.97
C GLY A 345 -1.21 3.43 -3.44
N ALA A 346 -2.21 2.82 -2.83
CA ALA A 346 -2.26 2.54 -1.38
C ALA A 346 -1.58 1.22 -0.98
N ALA A 347 -1.27 0.33 -1.94
CA ALA A 347 -0.80 -1.01 -1.66
C ALA A 347 0.43 -1.04 -0.75
N GLY A 348 1.46 -0.27 -1.08
CA GLY A 348 2.71 -0.25 -0.30
C GLY A 348 2.52 0.22 1.15
N ALA A 349 1.54 1.09 1.42
CA ALA A 349 1.26 1.56 2.79
C ALA A 349 0.66 0.45 3.67
N ILE A 350 -0.38 -0.25 3.18
CA ILE A 350 -0.98 -1.35 3.95
C ILE A 350 -0.02 -2.54 4.11
N GLU A 351 0.83 -2.79 3.11
CA GLU A 351 1.86 -3.84 3.14
C GLU A 351 3.02 -3.50 4.08
N ALA A 352 3.41 -2.23 4.14
CA ALA A 352 4.34 -1.72 5.15
C ALA A 352 3.77 -1.91 6.57
N ILE A 353 2.49 -1.57 6.78
CA ILE A 353 1.79 -1.80 8.05
C ILE A 353 1.76 -3.30 8.40
N ALA A 354 1.43 -4.17 7.45
CA ALA A 354 1.45 -5.63 7.65
C ALA A 354 2.85 -6.13 8.04
N SER A 355 3.90 -5.59 7.42
CA SER A 355 5.31 -5.91 7.73
C SER A 355 5.70 -5.45 9.14
N ILE A 356 5.33 -4.23 9.54
CA ILE A 356 5.54 -3.69 10.89
C ILE A 356 4.81 -4.56 11.92
N MET A 357 3.54 -4.88 11.66
CA MET A 357 2.75 -5.74 12.56
C MET A 357 3.32 -7.15 12.67
N SER A 358 3.94 -7.68 11.60
CA SER A 358 4.62 -8.98 11.65
C SER A 358 5.79 -8.96 12.62
N ILE A 359 6.55 -7.86 12.71
CA ILE A 359 7.61 -7.66 13.70
C ILE A 359 7.02 -7.66 15.12
N ILE A 360 5.98 -6.85 15.35
CA ILE A 360 5.38 -6.67 16.69
C ILE A 360 4.69 -7.95 17.19
N LYS A 361 3.96 -8.61 16.31
CA LYS A 361 3.13 -9.78 16.65
C LYS A 361 3.87 -11.12 16.50
N LYS A 362 5.12 -11.08 16.03
CA LYS A 362 5.93 -12.28 15.77
C LYS A 362 5.15 -13.33 14.98
N THR A 363 4.48 -12.86 13.92
CA THR A 363 3.58 -13.69 13.09
C THR A 363 3.58 -13.14 11.68
N VAL A 364 3.82 -13.98 10.69
CA VAL A 364 3.72 -13.64 9.27
C VAL A 364 2.34 -14.07 8.77
N PRO A 365 1.53 -13.15 8.20
CA PRO A 365 0.24 -13.48 7.60
C PRO A 365 0.38 -14.41 6.40
N PRO A 366 -0.65 -15.20 6.07
CA PRO A 366 -0.58 -16.14 4.96
C PRO A 366 -0.65 -15.45 3.59
N THR A 367 -0.19 -16.18 2.57
CA THR A 367 -0.69 -16.11 1.21
C THR A 367 -1.79 -17.15 1.07
N ILE A 368 -3.02 -16.74 0.84
CA ILE A 368 -4.14 -17.67 0.67
C ILE A 368 -4.34 -18.05 -0.81
N ASN A 369 -5.15 -19.09 -1.04
CA ASN A 369 -5.60 -19.52 -2.37
C ASN A 369 -4.49 -20.21 -3.20
N HIS A 370 -3.58 -20.91 -2.57
CA HIS A 370 -2.64 -21.78 -3.26
C HIS A 370 -3.25 -23.17 -3.42
N PHE A 371 -3.43 -23.62 -4.67
CA PHE A 371 -4.01 -24.91 -5.00
C PHE A 371 -3.05 -25.79 -5.83
N ASN A 372 -2.28 -25.18 -6.73
CA ASN A 372 -1.39 -25.88 -7.65
C ASN A 372 -0.03 -25.20 -7.75
N ASP A 373 1.03 -25.97 -7.62
CA ASP A 373 2.40 -25.48 -7.81
C ASP A 373 2.63 -25.07 -9.28
N ASP A 374 3.25 -23.89 -9.48
CA ASP A 374 3.74 -23.45 -10.78
C ASP A 374 5.18 -23.96 -10.98
N GLU A 375 5.42 -24.74 -12.02
CA GLU A 375 6.73 -25.32 -12.33
C GLU A 375 7.84 -24.27 -12.54
N LYS A 376 7.46 -23.01 -12.82
CA LYS A 376 8.38 -21.87 -12.98
C LYS A 376 8.72 -21.19 -11.65
N ILE A 377 8.06 -21.56 -10.57
CA ILE A 377 8.25 -21.02 -9.22
C ILE A 377 8.84 -22.12 -8.33
N ASP A 378 9.90 -21.80 -7.60
CA ASP A 378 10.55 -22.75 -6.69
C ASP A 378 9.68 -23.01 -5.45
N SER A 379 8.96 -24.12 -5.46
CA SER A 379 8.05 -24.52 -4.37
C SER A 379 8.75 -24.84 -3.03
N LYS A 380 10.09 -24.87 -2.99
CA LYS A 380 10.87 -25.05 -1.74
C LYS A 380 10.95 -23.77 -0.92
N LEU A 381 10.60 -22.61 -1.49
CA LEU A 381 10.52 -21.36 -0.76
C LEU A 381 9.31 -21.38 0.20
N ASN A 382 9.45 -20.73 1.35
CA ASN A 382 8.34 -20.65 2.31
C ASN A 382 7.43 -19.47 2.00
N PHE A 383 6.45 -19.67 1.12
CA PHE A 383 5.45 -18.65 0.76
C PHE A 383 4.39 -18.42 1.83
N THR A 384 4.52 -19.03 3.00
CA THR A 384 3.56 -18.89 4.10
C THR A 384 2.13 -19.23 3.66
N PHE A 385 1.95 -20.30 2.86
CA PHE A 385 0.65 -20.64 2.28
C PHE A 385 -0.41 -20.96 3.34
N ASP A 386 -1.63 -20.48 3.10
CA ASP A 386 -2.92 -20.74 3.71
C ASP A 386 -3.05 -20.47 5.22
N LYS A 387 -1.97 -20.51 5.98
CA LYS A 387 -2.00 -20.27 7.43
C LYS A 387 -0.89 -19.34 7.87
N ALA A 388 -1.25 -18.40 8.73
CA ALA A 388 -0.26 -17.54 9.38
C ALA A 388 0.77 -18.36 10.15
N GLN A 389 2.04 -17.98 10.04
CA GLN A 389 3.14 -18.69 10.70
C GLN A 389 3.73 -17.83 11.83
N LYS A 390 3.89 -18.44 13.01
CA LYS A 390 4.66 -17.85 14.10
C LYS A 390 6.13 -17.78 13.71
N ARG A 391 6.70 -16.60 13.77
CA ARG A 391 8.08 -16.32 13.41
C ARG A 391 8.62 -15.18 14.27
N ASP A 392 9.80 -15.33 14.85
CA ASP A 392 10.52 -14.22 15.48
C ASP A 392 11.07 -13.30 14.38
N VAL A 393 10.19 -12.45 13.84
CA VAL A 393 10.53 -11.48 12.80
C VAL A 393 11.23 -10.29 13.46
N LYS A 394 12.50 -10.07 13.13
CA LYS A 394 13.27 -8.90 13.53
C LYS A 394 13.43 -7.90 12.41
N VAL A 395 13.49 -8.38 11.17
CA VAL A 395 13.61 -7.56 9.96
C VAL A 395 12.60 -8.01 8.93
N ALA A 396 11.75 -7.08 8.49
CA ALA A 396 10.74 -7.31 7.46
C ALA A 396 10.93 -6.34 6.29
N MET A 397 10.89 -6.85 5.07
CA MET A 397 10.91 -6.07 3.82
C MET A 397 9.51 -6.05 3.19
N SER A 398 9.20 -4.99 2.47
CA SER A 398 7.99 -4.86 1.66
C SER A 398 8.35 -4.34 0.28
N ASN A 399 7.97 -5.08 -0.76
CA ASN A 399 8.23 -4.78 -2.16
C ASN A 399 6.98 -4.24 -2.84
N THR A 400 7.13 -3.23 -3.68
CA THR A 400 6.04 -2.70 -4.50
C THR A 400 6.57 -2.33 -5.88
N PHE A 401 5.95 -2.89 -6.93
CA PHE A 401 6.36 -2.67 -8.32
C PHE A 401 5.19 -2.10 -9.10
N GLY A 402 5.41 -0.96 -9.76
CA GLY A 402 4.37 -0.20 -10.45
C GLY A 402 4.54 -0.20 -11.97
N PHE A 403 3.42 -0.01 -12.67
CA PHE A 403 3.45 0.30 -14.10
C PHE A 403 4.37 1.49 -14.37
N GLY A 404 5.04 1.50 -15.53
CA GLY A 404 6.14 2.42 -15.81
C GLY A 404 7.50 1.85 -15.38
N GLY A 405 7.52 0.64 -14.78
CA GLY A 405 8.73 0.01 -14.26
C GLY A 405 9.24 0.62 -12.95
N HIS A 406 8.35 1.26 -12.18
CA HIS A 406 8.69 1.85 -10.89
C HIS A 406 8.80 0.78 -9.81
N ASN A 407 9.97 0.61 -9.21
CA ASN A 407 10.20 -0.35 -8.14
C ASN A 407 10.58 0.37 -6.86
N ALA A 408 9.91 0.05 -5.77
CA ALA A 408 10.18 0.54 -4.43
C ALA A 408 10.24 -0.64 -3.44
N CYS A 409 11.18 -0.57 -2.49
CA CYS A 409 11.31 -1.52 -1.41
C CYS A 409 11.59 -0.76 -0.11
N VAL A 410 10.86 -1.08 0.95
CA VAL A 410 11.08 -0.54 2.28
C VAL A 410 11.45 -1.66 3.25
N VAL A 411 12.28 -1.36 4.26
CA VAL A 411 12.67 -2.33 5.27
C VAL A 411 12.52 -1.75 6.66
N PHE A 412 11.84 -2.52 7.50
CA PHE A 412 11.62 -2.23 8.91
C PHE A 412 12.39 -3.23 9.76
N LYS A 413 12.85 -2.78 10.92
CA LYS A 413 13.47 -3.66 11.92
C LYS A 413 12.88 -3.43 13.31
N GLU A 414 12.98 -4.46 14.13
CA GLU A 414 12.62 -4.38 15.54
C GLU A 414 13.38 -3.24 16.20
N PHE A 415 12.67 -2.43 16.98
CA PHE A 415 13.28 -1.34 17.73
C PHE A 415 13.97 -1.90 18.99
N SER A 416 15.24 -1.53 19.16
CA SER A 416 16.09 -1.93 20.27
C SER A 416 16.85 -0.72 20.84
#